data_7660e49f3ec300f7b36708a06d9abc36
#
_entry.id   7660e49f3ec300f7b36708a06d9abc36
#
_cell.length_a   1.000
_cell.length_b   1.000
_cell.length_c   1.000
_cell.angle_alpha   90.00
_cell.angle_beta   90.00
_cell.angle_gamma   90.00
#
_symmetry.space_group_name_H-M   'P 1'
#
loop_
_entity.id
_entity.type
_entity.pdbx_description
1 polymer ?
#
loop_
_entity_poly.entity_id
_entity_poly.type
_entity_poly.pdbx_seq_one_letter_code
_entity_poly.pdbx_strand_id
1 'polypeptide(L)'
;MPRQLKKSKYKSVVIKKKRYYFYKITWVDITGDSSHADLHTALGMMPSVMITQAYLLCKDRKNDRTFASYEENDELFSDRNVFPRGCVLKMEKINEK
;
A
#
# COMPACT_ATOMS: atom_id res chain seq x y z
N MET A 1 -34.43 3.05 11.75
CA MET A 1 -33.41 2.31 12.49
C MET A 1 -32.03 2.54 11.89
N PRO A 2 -31.10 3.02 12.67
CA PRO A 2 -29.77 3.25 12.11
C PRO A 2 -29.13 1.91 11.71
N ARG A 3 -28.54 1.92 10.56
CA ARG A 3 -27.86 0.72 10.08
C ARG A 3 -26.50 0.63 10.75
N GLN A 4 -26.26 -0.47 11.44
CA GLN A 4 -24.93 -0.72 11.98
C GLN A 4 -24.01 -1.14 10.85
N LEU A 5 -22.78 -0.67 10.89
CA LEU A 5 -21.78 -1.14 9.95
C LEU A 5 -21.53 -2.62 10.22
N LYS A 6 -21.75 -3.44 9.23
CA LYS A 6 -21.48 -4.86 9.35
C LYS A 6 -20.00 -5.09 9.63
N LYS A 7 -19.72 -6.01 10.53
CA LYS A 7 -18.35 -6.41 10.77
C LYS A 7 -17.82 -7.08 9.51
N SER A 8 -16.77 -6.55 8.96
CA SER A 8 -16.15 -7.09 7.76
C SER A 8 -15.21 -8.23 8.12
N LYS A 9 -15.11 -9.22 7.24
CA LYS A 9 -14.10 -10.27 7.40
C LYS A 9 -12.69 -9.74 7.12
N TYR A 10 -12.59 -8.59 6.49
CA TYR A 10 -11.31 -7.99 6.17
C TYR A 10 -10.90 -6.99 7.24
N LYS A 11 -9.60 -6.92 7.53
CA LYS A 11 -9.07 -5.96 8.48
C LYS A 11 -9.30 -4.56 7.98
N SER A 12 -9.81 -3.70 8.84
CA SER A 12 -10.13 -2.32 8.46
C SER A 12 -10.16 -1.43 9.68
N VAL A 13 -10.21 -0.13 9.44
CA VAL A 13 -10.39 0.87 10.47
C VAL A 13 -11.42 1.88 9.99
N VAL A 14 -12.21 2.42 10.92
CA VAL A 14 -13.18 3.47 10.61
C VAL A 14 -12.70 4.76 11.24
N ILE A 15 -12.51 5.78 10.40
CA ILE A 15 -12.07 7.11 10.82
C ILE A 15 -13.06 8.10 10.25
N LYS A 16 -13.71 8.89 11.12
CA LYS A 16 -14.70 9.89 10.70
C LYS A 16 -15.76 9.27 9.78
N LYS A 17 -16.29 8.12 10.20
CA LYS A 17 -17.37 7.41 9.52
C LYS A 17 -16.99 6.80 8.18
N LYS A 18 -15.73 6.83 7.80
CA LYS A 18 -15.25 6.20 6.59
C LYS A 18 -14.38 5.01 6.92
N ARG A 19 -14.62 3.89 6.24
CA ARG A 19 -13.87 2.65 6.46
C ARG A 19 -12.71 2.56 5.49
N TYR A 20 -11.55 2.21 6.03
CA TYR A 20 -10.32 2.01 5.26
C TYR A 20 -9.85 0.58 5.47
N TYR A 21 -9.61 -0.14 4.38
CA TYR A 21 -9.19 -1.54 4.45
C TYR A 21 -7.67 -1.66 4.45
N PHE A 22 -7.21 -2.72 5.10
CA PHE A 22 -5.78 -3.01 5.23
C PHE A 22 -5.37 -3.94 4.11
N TYR A 23 -4.29 -3.58 3.41
CA TYR A 23 -3.82 -4.31 2.24
C TYR A 23 -2.40 -4.78 2.40
N LYS A 24 -2.10 -5.91 1.78
CA LYS A 24 -0.75 -6.34 1.47
C LYS A 24 -0.49 -5.92 0.03
N ILE A 25 0.50 -5.06 -0.16
CA ILE A 25 0.81 -4.49 -1.46
C ILE A 25 2.17 -5.03 -1.89
N THR A 26 2.18 -5.75 -3.01
CA THR A 26 3.42 -6.23 -3.62
C THR A 26 3.77 -5.27 -4.74
N TRP A 27 4.95 -4.68 -4.67
CA TRP A 27 5.33 -3.64 -5.62
C TRP A 27 6.81 -3.77 -5.97
N VAL A 28 7.22 -3.10 -7.05
CA VAL A 28 8.61 -3.15 -7.50
C VAL A 28 9.25 -1.78 -7.27
N ASP A 29 10.45 -1.84 -6.73
CA ASP A 29 11.27 -0.66 -6.50
C ASP A 29 12.43 -0.67 -7.47
N ILE A 30 12.96 0.50 -7.77
CA ILE A 30 14.11 0.58 -8.65
C ILE A 30 15.33 0.01 -7.92
N THR A 31 16.22 -0.59 -8.71
CA THR A 31 17.50 -1.08 -8.21
C THR A 31 18.59 -0.29 -8.92
N GLY A 32 19.46 0.32 -8.14
CA GLY A 32 20.56 1.10 -8.68
C GLY A 32 21.89 0.56 -8.18
N ASP A 33 22.91 0.67 -9.03
CA ASP A 33 24.26 0.28 -8.67
C ASP A 33 25.22 1.23 -9.43
N SER A 34 26.01 1.99 -8.68
CA SER A 34 26.91 2.98 -9.29
C SER A 34 28.28 2.39 -9.65
N SER A 35 28.52 1.13 -9.33
CA SER A 35 29.78 0.49 -9.66
C SER A 35 29.81 0.07 -11.13
N HIS A 36 30.99 -0.29 -11.60
CA HIS A 36 31.16 -0.76 -12.98
C HIS A 36 30.80 -2.23 -13.07
N ALA A 37 30.17 -2.60 -14.18
CA ALA A 37 29.80 -3.99 -14.44
C ALA A 37 29.96 -4.28 -15.92
N ASP A 38 30.25 -5.56 -16.24
CA ASP A 38 30.25 -5.96 -17.64
C ASP A 38 28.82 -6.02 -18.18
N LEU A 39 28.68 -6.24 -19.46
CA LEU A 39 27.37 -6.24 -20.11
C LEU A 39 26.46 -7.33 -19.54
N HIS A 40 27.00 -8.52 -19.36
CA HIS A 40 26.22 -9.65 -18.83
C HIS A 40 25.63 -9.33 -17.45
N THR A 41 26.47 -8.82 -16.55
CA THR A 41 26.04 -8.45 -15.20
C THR A 41 25.02 -7.33 -15.25
N ALA A 42 25.26 -6.31 -16.07
CA ALA A 42 24.36 -5.16 -16.18
C ALA A 42 22.98 -5.57 -16.70
N LEU A 43 22.94 -6.47 -17.69
CA LEU A 43 21.67 -6.95 -18.23
C LEU A 43 20.91 -7.83 -17.26
N GLY A 44 21.59 -8.41 -16.27
CA GLY A 44 20.98 -9.26 -15.27
C GLY A 44 20.34 -8.52 -14.11
N MET A 45 20.49 -7.20 -14.05
CA MET A 45 19.88 -6.43 -12.95
C MET A 45 18.38 -6.44 -13.03
N MET A 46 17.72 -6.63 -11.88
CA MET A 46 16.27 -6.69 -11.79
C MET A 46 15.80 -5.74 -10.71
N PRO A 47 14.58 -5.18 -10.85
CA PRO A 47 14.02 -4.36 -9.78
C PRO A 47 13.72 -5.22 -8.56
N SER A 48 13.76 -4.59 -7.40
CA SER A 48 13.47 -5.29 -6.14
C SER A 48 11.98 -5.41 -5.95
N VAL A 49 11.53 -6.59 -5.54
CA VAL A 49 10.13 -6.80 -5.19
C VAL A 49 9.98 -6.53 -3.70
N MET A 50 9.09 -5.62 -3.38
CA MET A 50 8.87 -5.15 -2.01
C MET A 50 7.45 -5.46 -1.57
N ILE A 51 7.27 -5.59 -0.27
CA ILE A 51 5.95 -5.82 0.31
C ILE A 51 5.69 -4.76 1.36
N THR A 52 4.56 -4.08 1.22
CA THR A 52 4.10 -3.11 2.20
C THR A 52 2.73 -3.52 2.70
N GLN A 53 2.52 -3.41 4.00
CA GLN A 53 1.21 -3.65 4.59
C GLN A 53 0.72 -2.35 5.22
N ALA A 54 -0.40 -1.85 4.72
CA ALA A 54 -0.92 -0.56 5.15
C ALA A 54 -2.39 -0.43 4.78
N TYR A 55 -3.05 0.59 5.35
CA TYR A 55 -4.42 0.90 5.00
C TYR A 55 -4.44 1.69 3.69
N LEU A 56 -5.39 1.38 2.83
CA LEU A 56 -5.55 2.11 1.58
C LEU A 56 -6.36 3.38 1.85
N LEU A 57 -5.73 4.53 1.61
CA LEU A 57 -6.38 5.82 1.77
C LEU A 57 -7.28 6.13 0.56
N CYS A 58 -6.72 6.03 -0.62
CA CYS A 58 -7.49 6.19 -1.85
C CYS A 58 -6.74 5.59 -3.03
N LYS A 59 -7.51 5.30 -4.06
CA LYS A 59 -7.00 4.69 -5.28
C LYS A 59 -7.52 5.49 -6.46
N ASP A 60 -6.61 6.02 -7.26
CA ASP A 60 -7.02 6.75 -8.46
C ASP A 60 -6.37 6.13 -9.68
N ARG A 61 -6.51 6.75 -10.83
CA ARG A 61 -6.04 6.17 -12.08
C ARG A 61 -4.53 5.98 -12.14
N LYS A 62 -3.79 6.81 -11.42
CA LYS A 62 -2.32 6.81 -11.51
C LYS A 62 -1.64 6.33 -10.25
N ASN A 63 -2.28 6.47 -9.11
CA ASN A 63 -1.60 6.25 -7.84
C ASN A 63 -2.50 5.54 -6.84
N ASP A 64 -1.86 4.74 -5.99
CA ASP A 64 -2.48 4.18 -4.81
C ASP A 64 -1.82 4.83 -3.60
N ARG A 65 -2.64 5.41 -2.71
CA ARG A 65 -2.12 6.11 -1.53
C ARG A 65 -2.49 5.36 -0.28
N THR A 66 -1.53 5.25 0.63
CA THR A 66 -1.69 4.47 1.85
C THR A 66 -1.29 5.27 3.08
N PHE A 67 -1.72 4.79 4.24
CA PHE A 67 -1.25 5.27 5.53
C PHE A 67 -1.11 4.09 6.47
N ALA A 68 -0.22 4.18 7.45
CA ALA A 68 -0.02 3.13 8.43
C ALA A 68 -0.42 3.57 9.84
N SER A 69 -0.39 4.87 10.10
CA SER A 69 -0.75 5.44 11.40
C SER A 69 -1.76 6.55 11.21
N TYR A 70 -2.54 6.82 12.23
CA TYR A 70 -3.57 7.84 12.13
C TYR A 70 -3.90 8.39 13.52
N GLU A 71 -4.39 9.63 13.54
CA GLU A 71 -4.92 10.24 14.73
C GLU A 71 -6.44 10.11 14.68
N GLU A 72 -6.98 9.42 15.64
CA GLU A 72 -8.38 8.95 15.60
C GLU A 72 -9.39 10.08 15.54
N ASN A 73 -9.18 11.13 16.33
CA ASN A 73 -10.18 12.17 16.51
C ASN A 73 -10.15 13.25 15.43
N ASP A 74 -8.98 13.51 14.86
CA ASP A 74 -8.78 14.65 13.98
C ASP A 74 -8.63 14.28 12.51
N GLU A 75 -8.77 13.02 12.19
CA GLU A 75 -8.64 12.56 10.79
C GLU A 75 -7.28 12.97 10.20
N LEU A 76 -6.22 12.72 10.96
CA LEU A 76 -4.86 12.96 10.49
C LEU A 76 -4.21 11.63 10.17
N PHE A 77 -3.56 11.56 9.02
CA PHE A 77 -2.95 10.33 8.52
C PHE A 77 -1.43 10.48 8.49
N SER A 78 -0.73 9.45 8.95
CA SER A 78 0.74 9.46 9.05
C SER A 78 1.32 8.20 8.39
N ASP A 79 2.64 8.20 8.23
CA ASP A 79 3.34 7.07 7.58
C ASP A 79 2.69 6.77 6.26
N ARG A 80 2.62 7.80 5.42
CA ARG A 80 1.92 7.75 4.15
C ARG A 80 2.87 7.39 3.02
N ASN A 81 2.33 6.64 2.07
CA ASN A 81 3.07 6.32 0.86
C ASN A 81 2.18 6.53 -0.35
N VAL A 82 2.80 6.87 -1.47
CA VAL A 82 2.11 6.96 -2.75
C VAL A 82 2.82 6.00 -3.70
N PHE A 83 2.06 5.05 -4.23
CA PHE A 83 2.61 4.07 -5.16
C PHE A 83 2.08 4.37 -6.55
N PRO A 84 2.95 4.66 -7.53
CA PRO A 84 2.50 4.71 -8.92
C PRO A 84 1.92 3.35 -9.28
N ARG A 85 0.76 3.34 -9.93
CA ARG A 85 0.08 2.07 -10.23
C ARG A 85 0.92 1.14 -11.09
N GLY A 86 1.76 1.71 -11.95
CA GLY A 86 2.65 0.90 -12.76
C GLY A 86 3.68 0.10 -11.97
N CYS A 87 3.92 0.49 -10.72
CA CYS A 87 4.87 -0.22 -9.85
C CYS A 87 4.19 -1.25 -8.96
N VAL A 88 2.87 -1.31 -8.92
CA VAL A 88 2.14 -2.22 -8.04
C VAL A 88 1.83 -3.49 -8.82
N LEU A 89 2.32 -4.62 -8.32
CA LEU A 89 2.08 -5.91 -8.94
C LEU A 89 0.78 -6.53 -8.44
N LYS A 90 0.47 -6.34 -7.16
CA LYS A 90 -0.65 -7.04 -6.55
C LYS A 90 -1.10 -6.30 -5.28
N MET A 91 -2.42 -6.23 -5.08
CA MET A 91 -3.01 -5.68 -3.86
C MET A 91 -4.00 -6.68 -3.31
N GLU A 92 -3.83 -7.05 -2.04
CA GLU A 92 -4.67 -8.06 -1.41
C GLU A 92 -5.19 -7.54 -0.08
N LYS A 93 -6.49 -7.59 0.12
CA LYS A 93 -7.07 -7.29 1.43
C LYS A 93 -6.65 -8.37 2.41
N ILE A 94 -6.34 -7.96 3.63
CA ILE A 94 -5.94 -8.88 4.68
C ILE A 94 -7.17 -9.28 5.50
N ASN A 95 -7.30 -10.57 5.77
CA ASN A 95 -8.41 -11.05 6.59
C ASN A 95 -8.24 -10.62 8.04
N GLU A 96 -9.36 -10.31 8.66
CA GLU A 96 -9.42 -10.05 10.09
C GLU A 96 -9.56 -11.39 10.80
N LYS A 97 -8.78 -11.56 11.83
CA LYS A 97 -8.89 -12.77 12.60
C LYS A 97 -9.47 -12.55 13.96
#